data_4ca0388bfa9b4057253a820954d075ea
#
_entry.id   4ca0388bfa9b4057253a820954d075ea
#
_cell.length_a   1.000
_cell.length_b   1.000
_cell.length_c   1.000
_cell.angle_alpha   90.00
_cell.angle_beta   90.00
_cell.angle_gamma   90.00
#
_symmetry.space_group_name_H-M   'P 1'
#
loop_
_entity.id
_entity.type
_entity.pdbx_description
1 polymer ?
#
loop_
_entity_poly.entity_id
_entity_poly.type
_entity_poly.pdbx_seq_one_letter_code
_entity_poly.pdbx_strand_id
1 'polypeptide(L)'
;MVGQEFGTFILIVAVIGGFRWMSIARLVRAQFFSLREKEFVEAARALGASTLRQVVRHILPNALGPVIVAGTIEVANAIIAESTLSFLGLGFPPDVPSWGRILFDAKDYLDVAPHWALFAGGAIFLTVMSINYIGDGLRDALDPRRVI
;
A
#
# COMPACT_ATOMS: atom_id res chain seq x y z
N MET A 1 -25.26 -6.80 17.09
CA MET A 1 -23.93 -7.41 16.91
C MET A 1 -23.29 -7.00 15.59
N VAL A 2 -23.85 -7.25 14.42
CA VAL A 2 -23.27 -6.89 13.10
C VAL A 2 -22.84 -5.42 12.96
N GLY A 3 -23.52 -4.49 13.59
CA GLY A 3 -23.20 -3.06 13.48
C GLY A 3 -21.93 -2.62 14.23
N GLN A 4 -21.56 -3.30 15.32
CA GLN A 4 -20.35 -2.96 16.09
C GLN A 4 -19.09 -3.49 15.42
N GLU A 5 -19.15 -4.67 14.83
CA GLU A 5 -18.05 -5.29 14.08
C GLU A 5 -17.72 -4.46 12.82
N PHE A 6 -18.78 -4.02 12.10
CA PHE A 6 -18.63 -3.15 10.94
C PHE A 6 -18.05 -1.77 11.31
N GLY A 7 -18.46 -1.23 12.48
CA GLY A 7 -17.91 0.01 13.02
C GLY A 7 -16.41 -0.09 13.33
N THR A 8 -15.97 -1.17 13.97
CA THR A 8 -14.55 -1.41 14.28
C THR A 8 -13.73 -1.62 13.00
N PHE A 9 -14.27 -2.35 12.03
CA PHE A 9 -13.64 -2.52 10.73
C PHE A 9 -13.39 -1.17 10.04
N ILE A 10 -14.43 -0.33 9.91
CA ILE A 10 -14.31 1.00 9.31
C ILE A 10 -13.32 1.86 10.07
N LEU A 11 -13.31 1.82 11.40
CA LEU A 11 -12.40 2.59 12.23
C LEU A 11 -10.94 2.19 11.97
N ILE A 12 -10.63 0.90 11.96
CA ILE A 12 -9.28 0.40 11.66
C ILE A 12 -8.84 0.83 10.25
N VAL A 13 -9.70 0.65 9.25
CA VAL A 13 -9.42 1.07 7.87
C VAL A 13 -9.21 2.59 7.80
N ALA A 14 -10.04 3.38 8.47
CA ALA A 14 -9.93 4.83 8.49
C ALA A 14 -8.65 5.31 9.18
N VAL A 15 -8.26 4.66 10.28
CA VAL A 15 -7.02 4.99 11.00
C VAL A 15 -5.79 4.63 10.17
N ILE A 16 -5.70 3.38 9.68
CA ILE A 16 -4.57 2.95 8.86
C ILE A 16 -4.48 3.80 7.58
N GLY A 17 -5.59 3.96 6.86
CA GLY A 17 -5.62 4.76 5.63
C GLY A 17 -5.37 6.24 5.88
N GLY A 18 -5.93 6.80 6.97
CA GLY A 18 -5.79 8.20 7.35
C GLY A 18 -4.35 8.61 7.70
N PHE A 19 -3.54 7.71 8.28
CA PHE A 19 -2.13 8.01 8.54
C PHE A 19 -1.23 7.74 7.32
N ARG A 20 -1.59 6.81 6.45
CA ARG A 20 -0.75 6.40 5.31
C ARG A 20 -0.92 7.28 4.06
N TRP A 21 -2.11 7.89 3.87
CA TRP A 21 -2.33 8.74 2.69
C TRP A 21 -1.35 9.91 2.58
N MET A 22 -0.85 10.43 3.73
CA MET A 22 0.12 11.52 3.75
C MET A 22 1.45 11.15 3.07
N SER A 23 1.90 9.91 3.20
CA SER A 23 3.12 9.43 2.54
C SER A 23 2.94 9.36 1.03
N ILE A 24 1.81 8.83 0.58
CA ILE A 24 1.47 8.79 -0.86
C ILE A 24 1.30 10.20 -1.41
N ALA A 25 0.62 11.10 -0.69
CA ALA A 25 0.45 12.48 -1.13
C ALA A 25 1.79 13.22 -1.28
N ARG A 26 2.75 13.00 -0.37
CA ARG A 26 4.10 13.55 -0.49
C ARG A 26 4.86 12.98 -1.70
N LEU A 27 4.74 11.68 -1.95
CA LEU A 27 5.33 11.05 -3.11
C LEU A 27 4.75 11.63 -4.41
N VAL A 28 3.43 11.68 -4.53
CA VAL A 28 2.75 12.26 -5.70
C VAL A 28 3.20 13.70 -5.93
N ARG A 29 3.25 14.50 -4.88
CA ARG A 29 3.73 15.89 -4.97
C ARG A 29 5.17 15.95 -5.48
N ALA A 30 6.09 15.14 -4.94
CA ALA A 30 7.48 15.11 -5.36
C ALA A 30 7.63 14.71 -6.83
N GLN A 31 6.90 13.68 -7.27
CA GLN A 31 6.86 13.27 -8.66
C GLN A 31 6.32 14.37 -9.58
N PHE A 32 5.26 15.05 -9.14
CA PHE A 32 4.66 16.14 -9.89
C PHE A 32 5.65 17.30 -10.12
N PHE A 33 6.35 17.72 -9.07
CA PHE A 33 7.36 18.78 -9.19
C PHE A 33 8.52 18.35 -10.08
N SER A 34 9.05 17.15 -9.92
CA SER A 34 10.13 16.62 -10.78
C SER A 34 9.72 16.56 -12.26
N LEU A 35 8.50 16.13 -12.56
CA LEU A 35 8.02 16.02 -13.94
C LEU A 35 7.71 17.39 -14.55
N ARG A 36 7.29 18.37 -13.76
CA ARG A 36 6.99 19.72 -14.21
C ARG A 36 8.22 20.43 -14.79
N GLU A 37 9.41 20.09 -14.32
CA GLU A 37 10.70 20.68 -14.76
C GLU A 37 11.35 19.90 -15.92
N LYS A 38 10.64 18.94 -16.49
CA LYS A 38 11.16 18.17 -17.64
C LYS A 38 10.94 18.92 -18.96
N GLU A 39 11.90 18.76 -19.86
CA GLU A 39 11.95 19.42 -21.18
C GLU A 39 10.65 19.24 -21.99
N PHE A 40 10.04 18.06 -21.94
CA PHE A 40 8.78 17.81 -22.68
C PHE A 40 7.59 18.63 -22.13
N VAL A 41 7.58 18.97 -20.84
CA VAL A 41 6.56 19.84 -20.24
C VAL A 41 6.85 21.29 -20.59
N GLU A 42 8.12 21.71 -20.59
CA GLU A 42 8.53 23.05 -21.03
C GLU A 42 8.22 23.26 -22.51
N ALA A 43 8.51 22.30 -23.36
CA ALA A 43 8.15 22.34 -24.78
C ALA A 43 6.63 22.49 -24.98
N ALA A 44 5.84 21.72 -24.24
CA ALA A 44 4.38 21.85 -24.29
C ALA A 44 3.90 23.24 -23.84
N ARG A 45 4.56 23.81 -22.83
CA ARG A 45 4.28 25.19 -22.36
C ARG A 45 4.62 26.22 -23.42
N ALA A 46 5.78 26.09 -24.07
CA ALA A 46 6.23 26.99 -25.14
C ALA A 46 5.26 26.98 -26.34
N LEU A 47 4.62 25.84 -26.63
CA LEU A 47 3.58 25.67 -27.62
C LEU A 47 2.20 26.19 -27.18
N GLY A 48 2.09 26.84 -26.01
CA GLY A 48 0.86 27.43 -25.51
C GLY A 48 -0.12 26.44 -24.85
N ALA A 49 0.34 25.24 -24.42
CA ALA A 49 -0.53 24.31 -23.73
C ALA A 49 -0.98 24.89 -22.38
N SER A 50 -2.28 24.85 -22.10
CA SER A 50 -2.85 25.26 -20.82
C SER A 50 -2.33 24.36 -19.67
N THR A 51 -2.30 24.89 -18.46
CA THR A 51 -1.84 24.17 -17.26
C THR A 51 -2.58 22.82 -17.09
N LEU A 52 -3.89 22.81 -17.29
CA LEU A 52 -4.69 21.58 -17.20
C LEU A 52 -4.23 20.55 -18.25
N ARG A 53 -3.96 20.97 -19.47
CA ARG A 53 -3.44 20.07 -20.53
C ARG A 53 -2.06 19.54 -20.19
N GLN A 54 -1.16 20.37 -19.66
CA GLN A 54 0.17 19.94 -19.20
C GLN A 54 0.03 18.87 -18.11
N VAL A 55 -0.83 19.09 -17.12
CA VAL A 55 -1.06 18.15 -16.03
C VAL A 55 -1.64 16.83 -16.54
N VAL A 56 -2.78 16.87 -17.21
CA VAL A 56 -3.54 15.65 -17.55
C VAL A 56 -2.85 14.83 -18.64
N ARG A 57 -2.22 15.50 -19.62
CA ARG A 57 -1.68 14.81 -20.81
C ARG A 57 -0.19 14.48 -20.72
N HIS A 58 0.56 15.24 -19.90
CA HIS A 58 2.01 15.08 -19.85
C HIS A 58 2.52 14.66 -18.46
N ILE A 59 2.03 15.24 -17.38
CA ILE A 59 2.55 14.96 -16.03
C ILE A 59 1.88 13.72 -15.43
N LEU A 60 0.55 13.69 -15.39
CA LEU A 60 -0.19 12.63 -14.71
C LEU A 60 0.11 11.21 -15.25
N PRO A 61 0.14 10.95 -16.57
CA PRO A 61 0.45 9.62 -17.07
C PRO A 61 1.86 9.14 -16.67
N ASN A 62 2.83 10.06 -16.64
CA ASN A 62 4.21 9.76 -16.25
C ASN A 62 4.37 9.63 -14.72
N ALA A 63 3.50 10.25 -13.93
CA ALA A 63 3.50 10.11 -12.48
C ALA A 63 2.83 8.81 -12.00
N LEU A 64 1.94 8.20 -12.80
CA LEU A 64 1.17 7.01 -12.41
C LEU A 64 2.08 5.81 -12.13
N GLY A 65 3.14 5.58 -12.91
CA GLY A 65 4.05 4.46 -12.70
C GLY A 65 4.61 4.41 -11.27
N PRO A 66 5.35 5.42 -10.83
CA PRO A 66 5.86 5.48 -9.45
C PRO A 66 4.76 5.43 -8.37
N VAL A 67 3.59 5.99 -8.64
CA VAL A 67 2.45 5.98 -7.69
C VAL A 67 1.87 4.57 -7.54
N ILE A 68 1.70 3.84 -8.63
CA ILE A 68 1.22 2.45 -8.61
C ILE A 68 2.20 1.57 -7.83
N VAL A 69 3.50 1.69 -8.10
CA VAL A 69 4.54 0.94 -7.38
C VAL A 69 4.51 1.25 -5.87
N ALA A 70 4.40 2.52 -5.50
CA ALA A 70 4.28 2.89 -4.09
C ALA A 70 2.99 2.33 -3.48
N GLY A 71 1.89 2.30 -4.23
CA GLY A 71 0.62 1.73 -3.81
C GLY A 71 0.73 0.23 -3.48
N THR A 72 1.46 -0.55 -4.26
CA THR A 72 1.65 -1.98 -3.97
C THR A 72 2.41 -2.20 -2.66
N ILE A 73 3.46 -1.41 -2.40
CA ILE A 73 4.21 -1.46 -1.14
C ILE A 73 3.31 -1.09 0.05
N GLU A 74 2.42 -0.10 -0.13
CA GLU A 74 1.49 0.30 0.94
C GLU A 74 0.46 -0.79 1.28
N VAL A 75 0.07 -1.63 0.32
CA VAL A 75 -0.79 -2.81 0.60
C VAL A 75 -0.04 -3.79 1.52
N ALA A 76 1.22 -4.12 1.23
CA ALA A 76 2.04 -4.98 2.08
C ALA A 76 2.18 -4.41 3.50
N ASN A 77 2.47 -3.11 3.60
CA ASN A 77 2.57 -2.41 4.88
C ASN A 77 1.23 -2.39 5.66
N ALA A 78 0.09 -2.29 4.98
CA ALA A 78 -1.23 -2.31 5.61
C ALA A 78 -1.53 -3.68 6.22
N ILE A 79 -1.17 -4.78 5.53
CA ILE A 79 -1.30 -6.15 6.04
C ILE A 79 -0.47 -6.33 7.32
N ILE A 80 0.79 -5.86 7.32
CA ILE A 80 1.66 -5.93 8.51
C ILE A 80 1.08 -5.11 9.66
N ALA A 81 0.60 -3.90 9.39
CA ALA A 81 0.03 -3.02 10.40
C ALA A 81 -1.24 -3.62 11.03
N GLU A 82 -2.17 -4.14 10.21
CA GLU A 82 -3.37 -4.82 10.69
C GLU A 82 -2.98 -6.04 11.54
N SER A 83 -2.11 -6.91 11.02
CA SER A 83 -1.69 -8.12 11.71
C SER A 83 -1.01 -7.81 13.05
N THR A 84 -0.23 -6.73 13.11
CA THR A 84 0.40 -6.27 14.35
C THR A 84 -0.64 -5.77 15.36
N LEU A 85 -1.61 -4.96 14.93
CA LEU A 85 -2.68 -4.48 15.79
C LEU A 85 -3.53 -5.63 16.32
N SER A 86 -3.89 -6.57 15.46
CA SER A 86 -4.66 -7.76 15.83
C SER A 86 -3.88 -8.66 16.79
N PHE A 87 -2.57 -8.85 16.57
CA PHE A 87 -1.68 -9.59 17.47
C PHE A 87 -1.55 -8.93 18.85
N LEU A 88 -1.63 -7.60 18.93
CA LEU A 88 -1.62 -6.86 20.19
C LEU A 88 -3.01 -6.81 20.86
N GLY A 89 -4.03 -7.41 20.26
CA GLY A 89 -5.41 -7.39 20.76
C GLY A 89 -6.15 -6.07 20.51
N LEU A 90 -5.59 -5.18 19.70
CA LEU A 90 -6.15 -3.88 19.32
C LEU A 90 -6.76 -3.88 17.92
N GLY A 91 -6.79 -5.04 17.25
CA GLY A 91 -7.30 -5.21 15.90
C GLY A 91 -8.78 -5.55 15.83
N PHE A 92 -9.12 -6.45 14.91
CA PHE A 92 -10.49 -6.89 14.72
C PHE A 92 -11.05 -7.64 15.94
N PRO A 93 -12.39 -7.57 16.15
CA PRO A 93 -13.08 -8.38 17.16
C PRO A 93 -12.79 -9.88 16.97
N PRO A 94 -12.96 -10.70 18.06
CA PRO A 94 -12.70 -12.14 18.00
C PRO A 94 -13.46 -12.91 16.92
N ASP A 95 -14.62 -12.40 16.53
CA ASP A 95 -15.51 -13.01 15.54
C ASP A 95 -15.06 -12.76 14.09
N VAL A 96 -14.09 -11.83 13.88
CA VAL A 96 -13.55 -11.52 12.56
C VAL A 96 -12.21 -12.23 12.38
N PRO A 97 -12.12 -13.26 11.50
CA PRO A 97 -10.89 -13.98 11.29
C PRO A 97 -9.86 -13.11 10.56
N SER A 98 -8.68 -12.96 11.14
CA SER A 98 -7.50 -12.39 10.47
C SER A 98 -6.25 -13.18 10.85
N TRP A 99 -5.20 -13.10 10.04
CA TRP A 99 -3.95 -13.78 10.36
C TRP A 99 -3.32 -13.26 11.66
N GLY A 100 -3.42 -11.95 11.92
CA GLY A 100 -2.97 -11.37 13.18
C GLY A 100 -3.76 -11.88 14.38
N ARG A 101 -5.06 -12.10 14.24
CA ARG A 101 -5.89 -12.70 15.29
C ARG A 101 -5.52 -14.16 15.54
N ILE A 102 -5.28 -14.94 14.49
CA ILE A 102 -4.81 -16.32 14.63
C ILE A 102 -3.48 -16.36 15.40
N LEU A 103 -2.55 -15.43 15.12
CA LEU A 103 -1.30 -15.31 15.86
C LEU A 103 -1.52 -14.94 17.33
N PHE A 104 -2.48 -14.05 17.62
CA PHE A 104 -2.85 -13.70 18.98
C PHE A 104 -3.37 -14.92 19.76
N ASP A 105 -4.24 -15.71 19.17
CA ASP A 105 -4.79 -16.91 19.81
C ASP A 105 -3.72 -18.02 19.90
N ALA A 106 -2.84 -18.14 18.92
CA ALA A 106 -1.79 -19.15 18.88
C ALA A 106 -0.71 -18.98 19.97
N LYS A 107 -0.50 -17.77 20.50
CA LYS A 107 0.51 -17.51 21.54
C LYS A 107 0.36 -18.38 22.79
N ASP A 108 -0.88 -18.71 23.15
CA ASP A 108 -1.20 -19.48 24.35
C ASP A 108 -1.10 -21.00 24.11
N TYR A 109 -0.88 -21.43 22.87
CA TYR A 109 -0.80 -22.83 22.44
C TYR A 109 0.54 -23.20 21.79
N LEU A 110 1.56 -22.36 21.90
CA LEU A 110 2.84 -22.57 21.23
C LEU A 110 3.51 -23.89 21.62
N ASP A 111 3.35 -24.34 22.87
CA ASP A 111 3.93 -25.58 23.36
C ASP A 111 3.21 -26.84 22.83
N VAL A 112 1.94 -26.73 22.50
CA VAL A 112 1.06 -27.85 22.10
C VAL A 112 0.80 -27.85 20.59
N ALA A 113 0.61 -26.66 20.02
CA ALA A 113 0.20 -26.49 18.62
C ALA A 113 0.99 -25.36 17.91
N PRO A 114 2.33 -25.43 17.81
CA PRO A 114 3.14 -24.38 17.19
C PRO A 114 2.80 -24.15 15.71
N HIS A 115 2.18 -25.12 15.06
CA HIS A 115 1.78 -25.01 13.65
C HIS A 115 0.76 -23.91 13.40
N TRP A 116 -0.07 -23.49 14.38
CA TRP A 116 -0.99 -22.37 14.23
C TRP A 116 -0.24 -21.07 13.96
N ALA A 117 0.77 -20.78 14.78
CA ALA A 117 1.61 -19.59 14.59
C ALA A 117 2.40 -19.67 13.28
N LEU A 118 2.94 -20.85 12.93
CA LEU A 118 3.70 -21.06 11.71
C LEU A 118 2.87 -20.85 10.46
N PHE A 119 1.64 -21.35 10.40
CA PHE A 119 0.76 -21.17 9.23
C PHE A 119 0.30 -19.71 9.09
N ALA A 120 -0.12 -19.06 10.18
CA ALA A 120 -0.55 -17.66 10.11
C ALA A 120 0.62 -16.72 9.78
N GLY A 121 1.77 -16.88 10.44
CA GLY A 121 2.98 -16.11 10.15
C GLY A 121 3.51 -16.37 8.74
N GLY A 122 3.49 -17.62 8.29
CA GLY A 122 3.86 -18.02 6.93
C GLY A 122 2.93 -17.41 5.87
N ALA A 123 1.63 -17.36 6.13
CA ALA A 123 0.65 -16.72 5.23
C ALA A 123 0.92 -15.21 5.09
N ILE A 124 1.16 -14.51 6.20
CA ILE A 124 1.54 -13.09 6.18
C ILE A 124 2.83 -12.90 5.39
N PHE A 125 3.87 -13.68 5.71
CA PHE A 125 5.18 -13.59 5.05
C PHE A 125 5.08 -13.79 3.55
N LEU A 126 4.43 -14.88 3.10
CA LEU A 126 4.29 -15.20 1.68
C LEU A 126 3.47 -14.15 0.94
N THR A 127 2.40 -13.65 1.55
CA THR A 127 1.56 -12.62 0.93
C THR A 127 2.32 -11.31 0.79
N VAL A 128 2.99 -10.83 1.84
CA VAL A 128 3.80 -9.62 1.80
C VAL A 128 4.95 -9.75 0.79
N MET A 129 5.63 -10.88 0.77
CA MET A 129 6.69 -11.18 -0.19
C MET A 129 6.16 -11.15 -1.63
N SER A 130 5.04 -11.80 -1.90
CA SER A 130 4.40 -11.80 -3.22
C SER A 130 4.02 -10.39 -3.69
N ILE A 131 3.45 -9.59 -2.81
CA ILE A 131 3.09 -8.19 -3.13
C ILE A 131 4.34 -7.36 -3.43
N ASN A 132 5.43 -7.54 -2.67
CA ASN A 132 6.68 -6.84 -2.93
C ASN A 132 7.27 -7.24 -4.30
N TYR A 133 7.27 -8.53 -4.65
CA TYR A 133 7.70 -8.99 -5.98
C TYR A 133 6.83 -8.43 -7.11
N ILE A 134 5.52 -8.33 -6.91
CA ILE A 134 4.62 -7.69 -7.87
C ILE A 134 4.97 -6.20 -8.01
N GLY A 135 5.22 -5.52 -6.89
CA GLY A 135 5.63 -4.11 -6.87
C GLY A 135 6.94 -3.88 -7.64
N ASP A 136 7.94 -4.73 -7.42
CA ASP A 136 9.22 -4.65 -8.13
C ASP A 136 9.05 -4.96 -9.63
N GLY A 137 8.26 -5.97 -9.98
CA GLY A 137 7.93 -6.28 -11.38
C GLY A 137 7.20 -5.13 -12.08
N LEU A 138 6.27 -4.48 -11.40
CA LEU A 138 5.58 -3.29 -11.92
C LEU A 138 6.53 -2.11 -12.09
N ARG A 139 7.44 -1.90 -11.14
CA ARG A 139 8.48 -0.87 -11.24
C ARG A 139 9.34 -1.08 -12.48
N ASP A 140 9.80 -2.32 -12.68
CA ASP A 140 10.63 -2.68 -13.83
C ASP A 140 9.90 -2.52 -15.18
N ALA A 141 8.62 -2.90 -15.21
CA ALA A 141 7.78 -2.78 -16.40
C ALA A 141 7.40 -1.33 -16.73
N LEU A 142 7.30 -0.46 -15.72
CA LEU A 142 6.90 0.94 -15.86
C LEU A 142 8.10 1.90 -15.94
N ASP A 143 9.35 1.40 -15.83
CA ASP A 143 10.55 2.23 -15.95
C ASP A 143 10.88 2.48 -17.45
N PRO A 144 10.70 3.71 -17.96
CA PRO A 144 10.95 4.04 -19.37
C PRO A 144 12.44 3.99 -19.74
N ARG A 145 13.36 3.85 -18.78
CA ARG A 145 14.81 3.83 -19.01
C ARG A 145 15.34 2.49 -19.50
N ARG A 146 14.53 1.42 -19.47
CA ARG A 146 14.92 0.08 -19.94
C ARG A 146 14.66 -0.17 -21.44
N VAL A 147 14.23 0.83 -22.19
CA VAL A 147 13.97 0.72 -23.64
C VAL A 147 15.11 1.33 -24.46
N ILE A 148 16.37 1.06 -24.06
CA ILE A 148 17.56 1.33 -24.90
C ILE A 148 18.47 0.11 -24.84
#